data_6059c9f23c49cdfb731a76517b983d0e
#
_entry.id   6059c9f23c49cdfb731a76517b983d0e
#
_cell.length_a   1.000
_cell.length_b   1.000
_cell.length_c   1.000
_cell.angle_alpha   90.00
_cell.angle_beta   90.00
_cell.angle_gamma   90.00
#
_symmetry.space_group_name_H-M   'P 1'
#
loop_
_entity.id
_entity.type
_entity.pdbx_description
1 polymer ?
#
loop_
_entity_poly.entity_id
_entity_poly.type
_entity_poly.pdbx_seq_one_letter_code
_entity_poly.pdbx_strand_id
1 'polypeptide(L)'
;MTGTVRAADTSVFPRFLDLAYPNIERGEGVWLFTTDGRKILDACSGGAMVSCLGHGVREVIDAAAAQANEIAYYYNHHFTNRPQEQLAERLVTAVAPEMARVKFTSGGSEANEAAIRLARAYHVERGQPQRWRVISPAQAYHGSTFGTLALSGRRRSLQQPYEPYLPEYFHLSPATPRFDPTGEAALAELDRIIENVGAESIAAFVCEPVSAAALPAYSPPERFWEGLEERARRYGFLICFDEIVSGMGRVGSWLAAHQLPIEPDIVTIGKGLGAGYAPLAAVLCRQHVFDAIEQGSREFDLGHTWDGAPLPCAVGLAVLDVLVEHRLVDRVRDRGPGLREELQAALKGSSIVGEVRGRGFLLGVELVDPRDRRSFLPDKLDAASLVDDTAFDLGLLVSSSHSTSDGYAGDEILLAPAYTSTDAELAQMVERFAATIASVERSVLRELGRQPVGTAPAP
;
A
#
# COMPACT_ATOMS: atom_id res chain seq x y z
N MET A 1 1.88 -30.01 -13.53
CA MET A 1 3.07 -30.02 -12.64
C MET A 1 2.54 -30.15 -11.22
N THR A 2 2.88 -31.22 -10.56
CA THR A 2 2.44 -31.50 -9.18
C THR A 2 3.59 -31.18 -8.26
N GLY A 3 3.41 -30.25 -7.31
CA GLY A 3 4.37 -29.94 -6.27
C GLY A 3 4.91 -28.51 -6.29
N THR A 4 6.05 -28.33 -5.67
CA THR A 4 6.78 -27.04 -5.62
C THR A 4 7.62 -26.83 -6.85
N VAL A 5 7.80 -25.55 -7.27
CA VAL A 5 8.61 -25.12 -8.41
C VAL A 5 9.86 -24.41 -7.85
N ARG A 6 11.05 -24.84 -8.23
CA ARG A 6 12.33 -24.19 -7.92
C ARG A 6 12.86 -23.40 -9.11
N ALA A 7 13.78 -22.47 -8.90
CA ALA A 7 14.39 -21.69 -9.96
C ALA A 7 15.00 -22.56 -11.08
N ALA A 8 15.56 -23.72 -10.75
CA ALA A 8 16.12 -24.67 -11.72
C ALA A 8 15.08 -25.40 -12.59
N ASP A 9 13.82 -25.42 -12.16
CA ASP A 9 12.73 -26.20 -12.78
C ASP A 9 11.77 -25.34 -13.62
N THR A 10 12.06 -24.04 -13.77
CA THR A 10 11.15 -23.07 -14.43
C THR A 10 11.87 -22.16 -15.39
N SER A 11 11.17 -21.73 -16.45
CA SER A 11 11.61 -20.63 -17.33
C SER A 11 11.20 -19.24 -16.82
N VAL A 12 10.41 -19.16 -15.74
CA VAL A 12 10.06 -17.90 -15.07
C VAL A 12 11.27 -17.46 -14.23
N PHE A 13 11.63 -16.16 -14.30
CA PHE A 13 12.64 -15.61 -13.40
C PHE A 13 11.99 -15.31 -12.04
N PRO A 14 12.18 -16.16 -11.00
CA PRO A 14 11.52 -15.97 -9.71
C PRO A 14 12.21 -14.86 -8.93
N ARG A 15 11.47 -14.25 -7.99
CA ARG A 15 12.00 -13.17 -7.15
C ARG A 15 13.14 -13.63 -6.24
N PHE A 16 13.04 -14.85 -5.68
CA PHE A 16 14.05 -15.46 -4.82
C PHE A 16 14.45 -16.80 -5.41
N LEU A 17 15.74 -16.97 -5.75
CA LEU A 17 16.24 -18.15 -6.44
C LEU A 17 16.39 -19.38 -5.53
N ASP A 18 16.53 -19.16 -4.24
CA ASP A 18 16.72 -20.22 -3.25
C ASP A 18 15.41 -20.79 -2.71
N LEU A 19 14.26 -20.17 -3.04
CA LEU A 19 12.97 -20.65 -2.60
C LEU A 19 12.36 -21.69 -3.53
N ALA A 20 11.61 -22.62 -2.94
CA ALA A 20 10.73 -23.53 -3.64
C ALA A 20 9.28 -23.04 -3.52
N TYR A 21 8.68 -22.63 -4.63
CA TYR A 21 7.35 -22.05 -4.64
C TYR A 21 6.28 -23.13 -4.78
N PRO A 22 5.33 -23.25 -3.84
CA PRO A 22 4.16 -24.10 -4.02
C PRO A 22 3.32 -23.62 -5.19
N ASN A 23 2.80 -24.55 -5.97
CA ASN A 23 1.95 -24.22 -7.10
C ASN A 23 0.49 -24.06 -6.62
N ILE A 24 -0.11 -22.90 -6.89
CA ILE A 24 -1.53 -22.65 -6.60
C ILE A 24 -2.37 -23.29 -7.69
N GLU A 25 -3.34 -24.12 -7.31
CA GLU A 25 -4.28 -24.76 -8.21
C GLU A 25 -5.51 -23.90 -8.44
N ARG A 26 -6.09 -23.34 -7.35
CA ARG A 26 -7.29 -22.49 -7.38
C ARG A 26 -7.43 -21.63 -6.14
N GLY A 27 -8.27 -20.60 -6.25
CA GLY A 27 -8.76 -19.80 -5.12
C GLY A 27 -10.29 -19.92 -5.01
N GLU A 28 -10.82 -19.86 -3.77
CA GLU A 28 -12.26 -19.88 -3.51
C GLU A 28 -12.56 -19.05 -2.27
N GLY A 29 -13.32 -17.97 -2.41
CA GLY A 29 -13.50 -16.99 -1.34
C GLY A 29 -12.14 -16.48 -0.86
N VAL A 30 -11.83 -16.67 0.42
CA VAL A 30 -10.56 -16.25 1.04
C VAL A 30 -9.54 -17.40 1.16
N TRP A 31 -9.77 -18.49 0.43
CA TRP A 31 -8.95 -19.69 0.54
C TRP A 31 -8.15 -19.93 -0.74
N LEU A 32 -6.88 -20.26 -0.57
CA LEU A 32 -5.98 -20.72 -1.62
C LEU A 32 -5.74 -22.23 -1.47
N PHE A 33 -5.76 -22.94 -2.60
CA PHE A 33 -5.53 -24.39 -2.65
C PHE A 33 -4.30 -24.64 -3.53
N THR A 34 -3.36 -25.40 -2.99
CA THR A 34 -2.13 -25.77 -3.68
C THR A 34 -2.24 -27.15 -4.30
N THR A 35 -1.44 -27.42 -5.34
CA THR A 35 -1.42 -28.72 -6.03
C THR A 35 -0.91 -29.88 -5.16
N ASP A 36 -0.25 -29.59 -4.03
CA ASP A 36 0.16 -30.57 -3.01
C ASP A 36 -0.91 -30.78 -1.91
N GLY A 37 -2.10 -30.18 -2.10
CA GLY A 37 -3.28 -30.43 -1.25
C GLY A 37 -3.38 -29.52 -0.01
N ARG A 38 -2.53 -28.51 0.15
CA ARG A 38 -2.67 -27.55 1.24
C ARG A 38 -3.83 -26.59 1.01
N LYS A 39 -4.49 -26.20 2.10
CA LYS A 39 -5.52 -25.17 2.15
C LYS A 39 -5.01 -24.01 3.01
N ILE A 40 -4.83 -22.84 2.41
CA ILE A 40 -4.23 -21.67 3.05
C ILE A 40 -5.29 -20.57 3.15
N LEU A 41 -5.48 -20.04 4.36
CA LEU A 41 -6.31 -18.87 4.61
C LEU A 41 -5.54 -17.60 4.22
N ASP A 42 -6.07 -16.84 3.30
CA ASP A 42 -5.47 -15.59 2.84
C ASP A 42 -5.83 -14.44 3.80
N ALA A 43 -4.92 -14.14 4.72
CA ALA A 43 -5.08 -13.05 5.68
C ALA A 43 -4.53 -11.71 5.17
N CYS A 44 -4.07 -11.64 3.91
CA CYS A 44 -3.48 -10.40 3.36
C CYS A 44 -3.89 -10.12 1.90
N SER A 45 -5.10 -10.57 1.50
CA SER A 45 -5.68 -10.33 0.17
C SER A 45 -4.65 -10.56 -0.96
N GLY A 46 -4.15 -11.80 -1.06
CA GLY A 46 -3.12 -12.21 -2.02
C GLY A 46 -1.69 -11.86 -1.59
N GLY A 47 -1.45 -11.61 -0.29
CA GLY A 47 -0.15 -11.22 0.25
C GLY A 47 0.25 -9.77 -0.08
N ALA A 48 -0.43 -9.13 -1.02
CA ALA A 48 -0.13 -7.78 -1.49
C ALA A 48 -1.33 -6.81 -1.40
N MET A 49 -2.33 -7.13 -0.58
CA MET A 49 -3.54 -6.32 -0.33
C MET A 49 -4.37 -6.04 -1.60
N VAL A 50 -4.40 -6.98 -2.54
CA VAL A 50 -5.03 -6.80 -3.87
C VAL A 50 -6.44 -7.40 -3.92
N SER A 51 -6.59 -8.70 -3.55
CA SER A 51 -7.84 -9.47 -3.69
C SER A 51 -8.85 -9.15 -2.57
N CYS A 52 -9.30 -7.88 -2.52
CA CYS A 52 -10.20 -7.41 -1.46
C CYS A 52 -11.58 -8.09 -1.48
N LEU A 53 -11.99 -8.66 -2.59
CA LEU A 53 -13.22 -9.44 -2.74
C LEU A 53 -13.01 -10.96 -2.59
N GLY A 54 -11.75 -11.40 -2.45
CA GLY A 54 -11.42 -12.82 -2.55
C GLY A 54 -11.55 -13.37 -3.98
N HIS A 55 -11.71 -14.67 -4.09
CA HIS A 55 -11.69 -15.39 -5.36
C HIS A 55 -13.09 -15.92 -5.75
N GLY A 56 -13.37 -16.01 -7.05
CA GLY A 56 -14.58 -16.65 -7.59
C GLY A 56 -15.82 -15.76 -7.60
N VAL A 57 -15.68 -14.43 -7.52
CA VAL A 57 -16.82 -13.48 -7.57
C VAL A 57 -17.40 -13.46 -8.98
N ARG A 58 -18.61 -14.02 -9.11
CA ARG A 58 -19.26 -14.30 -10.40
C ARG A 58 -19.54 -13.04 -11.20
N GLU A 59 -20.03 -12.01 -10.52
CA GLU A 59 -20.40 -10.72 -11.12
C GLU A 59 -19.20 -10.09 -11.84
N VAL A 60 -18.02 -10.15 -11.23
CA VAL A 60 -16.78 -9.62 -11.82
C VAL A 60 -16.28 -10.48 -12.98
N ILE A 61 -16.36 -11.81 -12.84
CA ILE A 61 -15.96 -12.77 -13.89
C ILE A 61 -16.84 -12.60 -15.12
N ASP A 62 -18.15 -12.52 -14.93
CA ASP A 62 -19.13 -12.43 -16.01
C ASP A 62 -19.03 -11.06 -16.73
N ALA A 63 -18.77 -9.96 -16.00
CA ALA A 63 -18.51 -8.65 -16.59
C ALA A 63 -17.23 -8.64 -17.44
N ALA A 64 -16.16 -9.26 -16.95
CA ALA A 64 -14.91 -9.41 -17.70
C ALA A 64 -15.12 -10.21 -18.98
N ALA A 65 -15.84 -11.33 -18.91
CA ALA A 65 -16.15 -12.18 -20.08
C ALA A 65 -17.03 -11.45 -21.09
N ALA A 66 -18.05 -10.71 -20.64
CA ALA A 66 -18.91 -9.91 -21.51
C ALA A 66 -18.09 -8.84 -22.26
N GLN A 67 -17.28 -8.07 -21.54
CA GLN A 67 -16.46 -7.02 -22.16
C GLN A 67 -15.42 -7.58 -23.13
N ALA A 68 -14.81 -8.73 -22.83
CA ALA A 68 -13.84 -9.36 -23.71
C ALA A 68 -14.46 -9.79 -25.06
N ASN A 69 -15.77 -10.11 -25.09
CA ASN A 69 -16.51 -10.41 -26.30
C ASN A 69 -16.89 -9.16 -27.12
N GLU A 70 -16.96 -7.97 -26.49
CA GLU A 70 -17.31 -6.74 -27.21
C GLU A 70 -16.09 -6.12 -27.89
N ILE A 71 -15.05 -5.80 -27.14
CA ILE A 71 -13.82 -5.18 -27.66
C ILE A 71 -12.63 -5.45 -26.73
N ALA A 72 -11.54 -5.91 -27.31
CA ALA A 72 -10.31 -6.21 -26.57
C ALA A 72 -9.44 -4.96 -26.33
N TYR A 73 -9.30 -4.08 -27.32
CA TYR A 73 -8.45 -2.90 -27.27
C TYR A 73 -8.94 -1.80 -28.23
N TYR A 74 -8.59 -0.56 -27.95
CA TYR A 74 -8.84 0.60 -28.81
C TYR A 74 -7.65 1.56 -28.75
N TYR A 75 -7.57 2.48 -29.71
CA TYR A 75 -6.54 3.50 -29.73
C TYR A 75 -7.04 4.81 -29.08
N ASN A 76 -6.55 5.10 -27.89
CA ASN A 76 -7.03 6.20 -27.03
C ASN A 76 -6.76 7.61 -27.55
N HIS A 77 -5.97 7.78 -28.62
CA HIS A 77 -5.83 9.08 -29.29
C HIS A 77 -7.05 9.46 -30.14
N HIS A 78 -7.89 8.50 -30.53
CA HIS A 78 -9.02 8.74 -31.41
C HIS A 78 -10.36 8.34 -30.83
N PHE A 79 -10.35 7.53 -29.79
CA PHE A 79 -11.56 6.92 -29.23
C PHE A 79 -11.56 6.96 -27.71
N THR A 80 -12.73 6.94 -27.14
CA THR A 80 -12.99 6.56 -25.77
C THR A 80 -13.87 5.31 -25.73
N ASN A 81 -14.19 4.76 -24.57
CA ASN A 81 -15.07 3.61 -24.44
C ASN A 81 -15.98 3.77 -23.20
N ARG A 82 -17.14 3.13 -23.31
CA ARG A 82 -18.18 3.22 -22.28
C ARG A 82 -17.71 2.78 -20.89
N PRO A 83 -17.05 1.63 -20.68
CA PRO A 83 -16.55 1.24 -19.36
C PRO A 83 -15.61 2.26 -18.72
N GLN A 84 -14.71 2.85 -19.50
CA GLN A 84 -13.80 3.90 -19.02
C GLN A 84 -14.56 5.13 -18.52
N GLU A 85 -15.48 5.66 -19.33
CA GLU A 85 -16.26 6.86 -18.98
C GLU A 85 -17.12 6.62 -17.75
N GLN A 86 -17.81 5.48 -17.68
CA GLN A 86 -18.64 5.13 -16.56
C GLN A 86 -17.84 4.91 -15.27
N LEU A 87 -16.68 4.26 -15.36
CA LEU A 87 -15.81 4.08 -14.19
C LEU A 87 -15.26 5.42 -13.71
N ALA A 88 -14.81 6.28 -14.62
CA ALA A 88 -14.32 7.62 -14.25
C ALA A 88 -15.42 8.44 -13.57
N GLU A 89 -16.64 8.46 -14.12
CA GLU A 89 -17.79 9.13 -13.51
C GLU A 89 -18.09 8.59 -12.11
N ARG A 90 -18.12 7.26 -11.95
CA ARG A 90 -18.37 6.64 -10.63
C ARG A 90 -17.27 6.98 -9.61
N LEU A 91 -16.03 7.03 -10.03
CA LEU A 91 -14.91 7.39 -9.15
C LEU A 91 -15.03 8.83 -8.64
N VAL A 92 -15.37 9.79 -9.49
CA VAL A 92 -15.50 11.20 -9.09
C VAL A 92 -16.86 11.58 -8.53
N THR A 93 -17.85 10.69 -8.54
CA THR A 93 -19.17 10.98 -7.95
C THR A 93 -19.43 10.21 -6.66
N ALA A 94 -18.90 9.01 -6.51
CA ALA A 94 -19.21 8.11 -5.40
C ALA A 94 -18.00 7.77 -4.53
N VAL A 95 -16.79 7.67 -5.11
CA VAL A 95 -15.58 7.26 -4.38
C VAL A 95 -14.79 8.46 -3.88
N ALA A 96 -14.57 9.46 -4.72
CA ALA A 96 -13.76 10.64 -4.46
C ALA A 96 -14.44 11.90 -5.02
N PRO A 97 -15.57 12.37 -4.42
CA PRO A 97 -16.37 13.47 -4.95
C PRO A 97 -15.64 14.84 -4.96
N GLU A 98 -14.55 14.93 -4.21
CA GLU A 98 -13.65 16.10 -4.22
C GLU A 98 -12.73 16.15 -5.43
N MET A 99 -12.59 15.05 -6.18
CA MET A 99 -11.79 14.96 -7.40
C MET A 99 -12.61 15.25 -8.64
N ALA A 100 -11.97 15.75 -9.68
CA ALA A 100 -12.64 16.22 -10.89
C ALA A 100 -12.36 15.36 -12.12
N ARG A 101 -11.18 14.77 -12.20
CA ARG A 101 -10.72 13.99 -13.38
C ARG A 101 -9.95 12.74 -12.94
N VAL A 102 -10.02 11.74 -13.82
CA VAL A 102 -9.37 10.44 -13.65
C VAL A 102 -8.54 10.13 -14.90
N LYS A 103 -7.33 9.62 -14.69
CA LYS A 103 -6.54 8.96 -15.75
C LYS A 103 -6.16 7.57 -15.29
N PHE A 104 -6.46 6.57 -16.14
CA PHE A 104 -6.21 5.18 -15.79
C PHE A 104 -4.80 4.73 -16.18
N THR A 105 -4.30 3.73 -15.44
CA THR A 105 -3.02 3.04 -15.68
C THR A 105 -3.19 1.56 -15.34
N SER A 106 -2.20 0.74 -15.65
CA SER A 106 -2.28 -0.71 -15.38
C SER A 106 -1.76 -1.11 -13.99
N GLY A 107 -1.09 -0.20 -13.27
CA GLY A 107 -0.54 -0.53 -11.95
C GLY A 107 -0.20 0.69 -11.10
N GLY A 108 -0.02 0.46 -9.79
CA GLY A 108 0.25 1.52 -8.81
C GLY A 108 1.55 2.29 -9.08
N SER A 109 2.60 1.62 -9.55
CA SER A 109 3.85 2.30 -9.92
C SER A 109 3.61 3.33 -11.03
N GLU A 110 2.85 2.95 -12.04
CA GLU A 110 2.50 3.84 -13.16
C GLU A 110 1.57 4.97 -12.73
N ALA A 111 0.63 4.69 -11.81
CA ALA A 111 -0.25 5.72 -11.26
C ALA A 111 0.56 6.77 -10.47
N ASN A 112 1.53 6.34 -9.67
CA ASN A 112 2.39 7.26 -8.92
C ASN A 112 3.36 8.03 -9.83
N GLU A 113 3.90 7.41 -10.89
CA GLU A 113 4.64 8.16 -11.95
C GLU A 113 3.74 9.21 -12.61
N ALA A 114 2.49 8.87 -12.90
CA ALA A 114 1.51 9.80 -13.47
C ALA A 114 1.20 10.95 -12.50
N ALA A 115 1.09 10.69 -11.19
CA ALA A 115 0.87 11.73 -10.18
C ALA A 115 2.02 12.72 -10.11
N ILE A 116 3.28 12.26 -10.13
CA ILE A 116 4.47 13.12 -10.16
C ILE A 116 4.50 13.97 -11.44
N ARG A 117 4.22 13.35 -12.59
CA ARG A 117 4.16 14.06 -13.88
C ARG A 117 3.03 15.09 -13.89
N LEU A 118 1.88 14.77 -13.32
CA LEU A 118 0.74 15.68 -13.24
C LEU A 118 1.04 16.88 -12.34
N ALA A 119 1.66 16.64 -11.17
CA ALA A 119 2.12 17.71 -10.29
C ALA A 119 3.14 18.62 -10.98
N ARG A 120 4.06 18.04 -11.75
CA ARG A 120 5.03 18.79 -12.54
C ARG A 120 4.33 19.62 -13.63
N ALA A 121 3.42 19.01 -14.40
CA ALA A 121 2.68 19.69 -15.47
C ALA A 121 1.89 20.88 -14.90
N TYR A 122 1.17 20.70 -13.78
CA TYR A 122 0.47 21.78 -13.09
C TYR A 122 1.34 23.02 -12.86
N HIS A 123 2.55 22.84 -12.33
CA HIS A 123 3.44 23.95 -12.05
C HIS A 123 4.02 24.58 -13.33
N VAL A 124 4.33 23.79 -14.35
CA VAL A 124 4.80 24.30 -15.65
C VAL A 124 3.75 25.16 -16.30
N GLU A 125 2.48 24.70 -16.33
CA GLU A 125 1.37 25.47 -16.92
C GLU A 125 1.07 26.77 -16.18
N ARG A 126 1.43 26.83 -14.90
CA ARG A 126 1.35 28.08 -14.10
C ARG A 126 2.58 28.99 -14.21
N GLY A 127 3.48 28.72 -15.15
CA GLY A 127 4.70 29.50 -15.35
C GLY A 127 5.75 29.33 -14.23
N GLN A 128 5.72 28.20 -13.52
CA GLN A 128 6.64 27.88 -12.40
C GLN A 128 7.54 26.68 -12.73
N PRO A 129 8.32 26.70 -13.84
CA PRO A 129 9.12 25.56 -14.28
C PRO A 129 10.26 25.18 -13.29
N GLN A 130 10.59 26.03 -12.33
CA GLN A 130 11.55 25.73 -11.26
C GLN A 130 11.00 24.74 -10.21
N ARG A 131 9.66 24.52 -10.11
CA ARG A 131 9.04 23.56 -9.21
C ARG A 131 9.09 22.16 -9.80
N TRP A 132 10.06 21.36 -9.37
CA TRP A 132 10.24 19.98 -9.85
C TRP A 132 10.64 18.99 -8.74
N ARG A 133 11.04 19.51 -7.58
CA ARG A 133 11.46 18.67 -6.46
C ARG A 133 10.26 18.01 -5.78
N VAL A 134 10.44 16.77 -5.40
CA VAL A 134 9.44 15.99 -4.67
C VAL A 134 10.00 15.60 -3.32
N ILE A 135 9.14 15.63 -2.31
CA ILE A 135 9.43 15.20 -0.94
C ILE A 135 8.52 14.01 -0.62
N SER A 136 9.05 12.99 0.06
CA SER A 136 8.28 11.83 0.52
C SER A 136 8.81 11.33 1.87
N PRO A 137 8.03 10.56 2.65
CA PRO A 137 8.56 9.92 3.87
C PRO A 137 9.65 8.89 3.55
N ALA A 138 10.67 8.82 4.42
CA ALA A 138 11.75 7.83 4.29
C ALA A 138 11.25 6.39 4.41
N GLN A 139 10.20 6.17 5.18
CA GLN A 139 9.55 4.86 5.34
C GLN A 139 8.26 4.83 4.53
N ALA A 140 8.38 4.71 3.20
CA ALA A 140 7.26 4.65 2.26
C ALA A 140 7.50 3.59 1.19
N TYR A 141 6.43 3.15 0.53
CA TYR A 141 6.49 2.29 -0.64
C TYR A 141 5.52 2.79 -1.71
N HIS A 142 6.06 3.25 -2.83
CA HIS A 142 5.27 3.86 -3.93
C HIS A 142 5.35 3.09 -5.25
N GLY A 143 6.16 2.06 -5.33
CA GLY A 143 6.28 1.23 -6.53
C GLY A 143 7.69 0.76 -6.84
N SER A 144 7.87 0.22 -8.05
CA SER A 144 9.09 -0.45 -8.50
C SER A 144 9.68 0.11 -9.81
N THR A 145 9.08 1.14 -10.41
CA THR A 145 9.73 1.92 -11.48
C THR A 145 10.80 2.84 -10.89
N PHE A 146 11.74 3.32 -11.67
CA PHE A 146 12.84 4.13 -11.12
C PHE A 146 12.37 5.38 -10.37
N GLY A 147 11.36 6.10 -10.87
CA GLY A 147 10.81 7.26 -10.16
C GLY A 147 10.12 6.86 -8.86
N THR A 148 9.28 5.85 -8.86
CA THR A 148 8.59 5.39 -7.65
C THR A 148 9.50 4.64 -6.68
N LEU A 149 10.54 3.97 -7.18
CA LEU A 149 11.58 3.38 -6.34
C LEU A 149 12.35 4.47 -5.60
N ALA A 150 12.66 5.57 -6.27
CA ALA A 150 13.32 6.72 -5.65
C ALA A 150 12.44 7.42 -4.60
N LEU A 151 11.10 7.46 -4.78
CA LEU A 151 10.16 7.94 -3.77
C LEU A 151 10.10 7.02 -2.54
N SER A 152 10.33 5.72 -2.76
CA SER A 152 10.22 4.72 -1.71
C SER A 152 11.48 4.72 -0.85
N GLY A 153 11.40 5.14 0.40
CA GLY A 153 12.53 5.04 1.34
C GLY A 153 12.78 3.63 1.89
N ARG A 154 11.81 2.73 1.68
CA ARG A 154 11.88 1.34 2.15
C ARG A 154 13.07 0.60 1.53
N ARG A 155 13.92 0.00 2.40
CA ARG A 155 15.05 -0.85 2.00
C ARG A 155 16.05 -0.15 1.08
N ARG A 156 16.67 0.93 1.53
CA ARG A 156 17.75 1.62 0.79
C ARG A 156 18.82 0.68 0.24
N SER A 157 19.12 -0.43 0.93
CA SER A 157 20.05 -1.45 0.44
C SER A 157 19.64 -2.09 -0.90
N LEU A 158 18.31 -2.17 -1.19
CA LEU A 158 17.82 -2.65 -2.49
C LEU A 158 17.88 -1.58 -3.58
N GLN A 159 17.94 -0.31 -3.21
CA GLN A 159 18.03 0.81 -4.15
C GLN A 159 19.47 1.08 -4.59
N GLN A 160 20.43 0.83 -3.71
CA GLN A 160 21.84 1.12 -3.92
C GLN A 160 22.40 0.66 -5.29
N PRO A 161 22.09 -0.54 -5.80
CA PRO A 161 22.56 -0.95 -7.14
C PRO A 161 22.00 -0.10 -8.28
N TYR A 162 20.89 0.60 -8.05
CA TYR A 162 20.15 1.39 -9.04
C TYR A 162 20.31 2.89 -8.87
N GLU A 163 21.00 3.37 -7.83
CA GLU A 163 21.22 4.80 -7.54
C GLU A 163 21.60 5.65 -8.77
N PRO A 164 22.44 5.18 -9.70
CA PRO A 164 22.77 5.97 -10.89
C PRO A 164 21.58 6.29 -11.82
N TYR A 165 20.46 5.56 -11.67
CA TYR A 165 19.24 5.73 -12.49
C TYR A 165 18.09 6.40 -11.73
N LEU A 166 18.25 6.60 -10.42
CA LEU A 166 17.16 7.14 -9.60
C LEU A 166 17.17 8.67 -9.62
N PRO A 167 16.00 9.32 -9.79
CA PRO A 167 15.90 10.75 -9.56
C PRO A 167 16.18 11.09 -8.09
N GLU A 168 16.75 12.27 -7.86
CA GLU A 168 16.98 12.78 -6.51
C GLU A 168 15.68 13.34 -5.92
N TYR A 169 15.16 12.65 -4.90
CA TYR A 169 14.04 13.12 -4.07
C TYR A 169 14.48 13.33 -2.63
N PHE A 170 13.73 14.14 -1.91
CA PHE A 170 14.01 14.42 -0.50
C PHE A 170 13.14 13.54 0.38
N HIS A 171 13.73 12.99 1.42
CA HIS A 171 13.03 12.10 2.32
C HIS A 171 12.92 12.72 3.71
N LEU A 172 11.72 12.58 4.29
CA LEU A 172 11.35 13.03 5.62
C LEU A 172 11.34 11.85 6.59
N SER A 173 11.90 12.02 7.77
CA SER A 173 11.81 11.02 8.84
C SER A 173 10.35 10.74 9.20
N PRO A 174 9.98 9.46 9.48
CA PRO A 174 8.60 9.13 9.76
C PRO A 174 8.16 9.66 11.13
N ALA A 175 6.96 10.27 11.20
CA ALA A 175 6.35 10.75 12.43
C ALA A 175 5.71 9.59 13.22
N THR A 176 6.51 8.61 13.66
CA THR A 176 6.01 7.44 14.40
C THR A 176 5.88 7.70 15.90
N PRO A 177 4.98 7.00 16.62
CA PRO A 177 4.83 7.16 18.08
C PRO A 177 6.13 6.94 18.85
N ARG A 178 7.03 6.13 18.32
CA ARG A 178 8.33 5.83 18.93
C ARG A 178 9.30 7.01 18.85
N PHE A 179 9.35 7.71 17.72
CA PHE A 179 10.36 8.73 17.43
C PHE A 179 9.80 10.15 17.44
N ASP A 180 8.54 10.31 16.99
CA ASP A 180 7.87 11.61 16.91
C ASP A 180 6.36 11.44 17.13
N PRO A 181 5.91 11.24 18.38
CA PRO A 181 4.50 10.97 18.69
C PRO A 181 3.55 12.13 18.37
N THR A 182 4.07 13.33 18.17
CA THR A 182 3.29 14.52 17.85
C THR A 182 3.34 14.90 16.38
N GLY A 183 4.33 14.44 15.63
CA GLY A 183 4.60 14.85 14.25
C GLY A 183 5.36 16.17 14.13
N GLU A 184 5.70 16.84 15.25
CA GLU A 184 6.35 18.15 15.22
C GLU A 184 7.82 18.06 14.77
N ALA A 185 8.53 16.98 15.08
CA ALA A 185 9.91 16.80 14.65
C ALA A 185 9.99 16.61 13.14
N ALA A 186 9.09 15.82 12.57
CA ALA A 186 8.97 15.63 11.11
C ALA A 186 8.58 16.95 10.40
N LEU A 187 7.65 17.73 10.97
CA LEU A 187 7.29 19.04 10.43
C LEU A 187 8.47 20.03 10.46
N ALA A 188 9.24 20.04 11.54
CA ALA A 188 10.45 20.87 11.64
C ALA A 188 11.55 20.41 10.64
N GLU A 189 11.65 19.12 10.37
CA GLU A 189 12.54 18.60 9.34
C GLU A 189 12.06 19.03 7.94
N LEU A 190 10.76 18.98 7.69
CA LEU A 190 10.16 19.47 6.43
C LEU A 190 10.48 20.96 6.21
N ASP A 191 10.34 21.79 7.24
CA ASP A 191 10.72 23.21 7.15
C ASP A 191 12.20 23.38 6.77
N ARG A 192 13.10 22.62 7.39
CA ARG A 192 14.54 22.66 7.04
C ARG A 192 14.82 22.21 5.60
N ILE A 193 14.12 21.18 5.12
CA ILE A 193 14.25 20.77 3.72
C ILE A 193 13.79 21.92 2.82
N ILE A 194 12.62 22.53 3.10
CA ILE A 194 12.06 23.62 2.31
C ILE A 194 13.02 24.83 2.28
N GLU A 195 13.59 25.21 3.42
CA GLU A 195 14.56 26.31 3.54
C GLU A 195 15.83 26.04 2.71
N ASN A 196 16.34 24.79 2.77
CA ASN A 196 17.58 24.42 2.08
C ASN A 196 17.46 24.38 0.56
N VAL A 197 16.31 23.93 0.03
CA VAL A 197 16.12 23.74 -1.43
C VAL A 197 15.39 24.92 -2.09
N GLY A 198 14.81 25.83 -1.30
CA GLY A 198 13.93 26.90 -1.77
C GLY A 198 12.50 26.45 -2.00
N ALA A 199 11.56 27.08 -1.31
CA ALA A 199 10.12 26.72 -1.38
C ALA A 199 9.56 26.72 -2.81
N GLU A 200 10.07 27.65 -3.64
CA GLU A 200 9.68 27.79 -5.04
C GLU A 200 10.17 26.66 -5.95
N SER A 201 11.01 25.74 -5.43
CA SER A 201 11.51 24.60 -6.19
C SER A 201 10.70 23.33 -5.96
N ILE A 202 9.85 23.28 -4.92
CA ILE A 202 9.10 22.09 -4.52
C ILE A 202 7.81 22.00 -5.34
N ALA A 203 7.60 20.86 -6.00
CA ALA A 203 6.40 20.55 -6.76
C ALA A 203 5.34 19.85 -5.89
N ALA A 204 5.73 18.81 -5.15
CA ALA A 204 4.79 18.00 -4.41
C ALA A 204 5.39 17.34 -3.16
N PHE A 205 4.51 17.04 -2.20
CA PHE A 205 4.74 16.07 -1.15
C PHE A 205 3.91 14.82 -1.46
N VAL A 206 4.56 13.65 -1.56
CA VAL A 206 3.93 12.36 -1.91
C VAL A 206 4.02 11.43 -0.71
N CYS A 207 2.90 10.89 -0.26
CA CYS A 207 2.89 9.94 0.86
C CYS A 207 1.68 9.00 0.84
N GLU A 208 1.80 7.89 1.55
CA GLU A 208 0.69 7.01 1.91
C GLU A 208 -0.04 7.62 3.14
N PRO A 209 -1.35 7.90 3.10
CA PRO A 209 -2.07 8.41 4.28
C PRO A 209 -2.17 7.37 5.40
N VAL A 210 -2.22 6.09 5.04
CA VAL A 210 -2.00 4.94 5.91
C VAL A 210 -0.98 4.05 5.22
N SER A 211 0.21 3.99 5.77
CA SER A 211 1.28 3.16 5.21
C SER A 211 0.96 1.68 5.33
N ALA A 212 1.37 0.90 4.35
CA ALA A 212 1.13 -0.54 4.34
C ALA A 212 2.44 -1.34 4.33
N ALA A 213 3.17 -1.29 3.23
CA ALA A 213 4.30 -2.19 3.01
C ALA A 213 5.59 -1.75 3.72
N ALA A 214 5.73 -0.48 4.08
CA ALA A 214 6.93 0.06 4.72
C ALA A 214 6.78 0.20 6.24
N LEU A 215 5.61 0.63 6.69
CA LEU A 215 5.20 0.74 8.09
C LEU A 215 3.78 0.18 8.21
N PRO A 216 3.59 -1.12 8.45
CA PRO A 216 2.30 -1.78 8.44
C PRO A 216 1.20 -1.07 9.22
N ALA A 217 0.17 -0.62 8.48
CA ALA A 217 -1.04 0.05 8.96
C ALA A 217 -0.78 1.29 9.83
N TYR A 218 0.32 1.98 9.60
CA TYR A 218 0.67 3.20 10.33
C TYR A 218 0.12 4.45 9.61
N SER A 219 -0.37 5.42 10.38
CA SER A 219 -0.73 6.76 9.92
C SER A 219 -0.14 7.79 10.88
N PRO A 220 0.50 8.86 10.39
CA PRO A 220 0.97 9.97 11.22
C PRO A 220 -0.14 10.55 12.11
N PRO A 221 0.22 11.21 13.24
CA PRO A 221 -0.76 11.84 14.10
C PRO A 221 -1.45 13.03 13.42
N GLU A 222 -2.64 13.39 13.90
CA GLU A 222 -3.49 14.44 13.32
C GLU A 222 -2.73 15.77 13.14
N ARG A 223 -1.94 16.14 14.12
CA ARG A 223 -1.11 17.36 14.10
C ARG A 223 -0.12 17.40 12.94
N PHE A 224 0.42 16.26 12.52
CA PHE A 224 1.28 16.18 11.32
C PHE A 224 0.51 16.56 10.06
N TRP A 225 -0.70 16.04 9.92
CA TRP A 225 -1.54 16.30 8.73
C TRP A 225 -1.96 17.76 8.64
N GLU A 226 -2.40 18.37 9.77
CA GLU A 226 -2.71 19.80 9.85
C GLU A 226 -1.49 20.66 9.48
N GLY A 227 -0.32 20.32 10.03
CA GLY A 227 0.92 21.04 9.78
C GLY A 227 1.44 20.87 8.35
N LEU A 228 1.22 19.72 7.72
CA LEU A 228 1.56 19.49 6.32
C LEU A 228 0.66 20.33 5.40
N GLU A 229 -0.65 20.36 5.66
CA GLU A 229 -1.59 21.17 4.89
C GLU A 229 -1.27 22.68 5.00
N GLU A 230 -0.96 23.16 6.20
CA GLU A 230 -0.54 24.55 6.43
C GLU A 230 0.67 24.91 5.56
N ARG A 231 1.68 24.03 5.51
CA ARG A 231 2.89 24.23 4.69
C ARG A 231 2.62 24.17 3.20
N ALA A 232 1.82 23.22 2.77
CA ALA A 232 1.41 23.12 1.35
C ALA A 232 0.73 24.40 0.88
N ARG A 233 -0.21 24.92 1.68
CA ARG A 233 -0.90 26.19 1.40
C ARG A 233 0.06 27.37 1.41
N ARG A 234 0.96 27.45 2.39
CA ARG A 234 1.92 28.54 2.56
C ARG A 234 2.95 28.60 1.45
N TYR A 235 3.48 27.45 1.04
CA TYR A 235 4.60 27.35 0.10
C TYR A 235 4.17 26.99 -1.33
N GLY A 236 2.93 26.57 -1.53
CA GLY A 236 2.32 26.34 -2.83
C GLY A 236 2.78 25.06 -3.53
N PHE A 237 3.18 24.02 -2.79
CA PHE A 237 3.38 22.69 -3.35
C PHE A 237 2.10 21.86 -3.24
N LEU A 238 1.96 20.85 -4.10
CA LEU A 238 0.81 19.95 -4.09
C LEU A 238 0.98 18.80 -3.09
N ILE A 239 -0.15 18.32 -2.56
CA ILE A 239 -0.22 17.10 -1.75
C ILE A 239 -0.74 15.97 -2.63
N CYS A 240 0.06 14.91 -2.77
CA CYS A 240 -0.27 13.70 -3.51
C CYS A 240 -0.39 12.52 -2.54
N PHE A 241 -1.58 11.94 -2.42
CA PHE A 241 -1.79 10.75 -1.60
C PHE A 241 -1.73 9.48 -2.45
N ASP A 242 -0.85 8.58 -2.05
CA ASP A 242 -0.84 7.21 -2.54
C ASP A 242 -1.82 6.37 -1.73
N GLU A 243 -3.01 6.18 -2.29
CA GLU A 243 -4.09 5.36 -1.75
C GLU A 243 -4.21 4.00 -2.47
N ILE A 244 -3.12 3.54 -3.05
CA ILE A 244 -3.07 2.25 -3.76
C ILE A 244 -3.46 1.08 -2.84
N VAL A 245 -3.14 1.17 -1.54
CA VAL A 245 -3.53 0.18 -0.54
C VAL A 245 -4.69 0.65 0.30
N SER A 246 -4.61 1.85 0.86
CA SER A 246 -5.56 2.38 1.84
C SER A 246 -6.91 2.73 1.24
N GLY A 247 -6.96 3.01 -0.06
CA GLY A 247 -8.17 3.32 -0.80
C GLY A 247 -9.09 2.13 -1.05
N MET A 248 -10.16 2.39 -1.79
CA MET A 248 -11.17 1.40 -2.21
C MET A 248 -11.81 0.63 -1.06
N GLY A 249 -12.00 1.29 0.10
CA GLY A 249 -12.71 0.71 1.25
C GLY A 249 -11.84 0.02 2.30
N ARG A 250 -10.54 -0.15 2.06
CA ARG A 250 -9.63 -0.93 2.92
C ARG A 250 -9.60 -0.47 4.39
N VAL A 251 -9.71 0.82 4.62
CA VAL A 251 -9.69 1.42 5.97
C VAL A 251 -11.10 1.74 6.52
N GLY A 252 -12.16 1.29 5.84
CA GLY A 252 -13.56 1.54 6.24
C GLY A 252 -14.15 2.86 5.70
N SER A 253 -13.45 3.53 4.80
CA SER A 253 -13.92 4.64 3.96
C SER A 253 -13.42 4.41 2.53
N TRP A 254 -14.02 5.06 1.54
CA TRP A 254 -13.58 4.92 0.15
C TRP A 254 -12.12 5.30 -0.04
N LEU A 255 -11.70 6.42 0.56
CA LEU A 255 -10.31 6.86 0.67
C LEU A 255 -9.94 7.04 2.15
N ALA A 256 -8.69 6.78 2.51
CA ALA A 256 -8.18 7.09 3.85
C ALA A 256 -8.17 8.61 4.11
N ALA A 257 -7.98 9.41 3.07
CA ALA A 257 -8.08 10.87 3.11
C ALA A 257 -9.39 11.35 3.78
N HIS A 258 -10.51 10.63 3.59
CA HIS A 258 -11.80 11.00 4.20
C HIS A 258 -11.83 10.89 5.74
N GLN A 259 -10.78 10.32 6.35
CA GLN A 259 -10.64 10.18 7.81
C GLN A 259 -9.55 11.10 8.38
N LEU A 260 -8.97 11.98 7.57
CA LEU A 260 -7.83 12.82 7.94
C LEU A 260 -8.17 14.31 7.81
N PRO A 261 -7.56 15.19 8.63
CA PRO A 261 -7.79 16.65 8.57
C PRO A 261 -6.92 17.32 7.48
N ILE A 262 -6.89 16.76 6.28
CA ILE A 262 -6.08 17.23 5.15
C ILE A 262 -6.74 16.83 3.84
N GLU A 263 -6.63 17.70 2.85
CA GLU A 263 -7.22 17.51 1.54
C GLU A 263 -6.12 17.37 0.45
N PRO A 264 -5.90 16.15 -0.11
CA PRO A 264 -4.94 15.98 -1.20
C PRO A 264 -5.41 16.65 -2.49
N ASP A 265 -4.45 17.13 -3.28
CA ASP A 265 -4.67 17.67 -4.63
C ASP A 265 -4.75 16.57 -5.69
N ILE A 266 -3.97 15.51 -5.48
CA ILE A 266 -3.85 14.34 -6.34
C ILE A 266 -3.95 13.08 -5.49
N VAL A 267 -4.68 12.08 -5.96
CA VAL A 267 -4.81 10.77 -5.31
C VAL A 267 -4.54 9.67 -6.32
N THR A 268 -3.78 8.65 -5.93
CA THR A 268 -3.63 7.42 -6.71
C THR A 268 -4.37 6.26 -6.04
N ILE A 269 -5.09 5.48 -6.83
CA ILE A 269 -5.80 4.27 -6.39
C ILE A 269 -5.44 3.08 -7.28
N GLY A 270 -5.54 1.88 -6.73
CA GLY A 270 -5.24 0.64 -7.47
C GLY A 270 -5.66 -0.58 -6.68
N LYS A 271 -4.97 -1.68 -6.82
CA LYS A 271 -5.22 -2.93 -6.07
C LYS A 271 -6.70 -3.28 -5.91
N GLY A 272 -7.36 -2.77 -4.85
CA GLY A 272 -8.78 -2.95 -4.62
C GLY A 272 -9.68 -2.45 -5.74
N LEU A 273 -9.22 -1.54 -6.61
CA LEU A 273 -9.96 -1.08 -7.78
C LEU A 273 -10.21 -2.21 -8.79
N GLY A 274 -9.22 -3.07 -9.02
CA GLY A 274 -9.34 -4.25 -9.87
C GLY A 274 -9.58 -5.54 -9.09
N ALA A 275 -9.47 -5.50 -7.75
CA ALA A 275 -9.64 -6.61 -6.80
C ALA A 275 -8.90 -7.90 -7.17
N GLY A 276 -7.81 -7.81 -7.95
CA GLY A 276 -7.02 -8.95 -8.44
C GLY A 276 -7.55 -9.62 -9.71
N TYR A 277 -8.71 -9.20 -10.22
CA TYR A 277 -9.31 -9.75 -11.46
C TYR A 277 -8.72 -9.10 -12.72
N ALA A 278 -8.26 -7.85 -12.62
CA ALA A 278 -7.53 -7.18 -13.70
C ALA A 278 -6.46 -6.22 -13.16
N PRO A 279 -5.34 -6.03 -13.87
CA PRO A 279 -4.42 -4.94 -13.63
C PRO A 279 -5.10 -3.60 -13.91
N LEU A 280 -5.33 -2.80 -12.85
CA LEU A 280 -5.99 -1.51 -12.95
C LEU A 280 -5.55 -0.60 -11.80
N ALA A 281 -5.19 0.62 -12.16
CA ALA A 281 -4.94 1.71 -11.23
C ALA A 281 -5.38 3.04 -11.88
N ALA A 282 -5.42 4.10 -11.10
CA ALA A 282 -5.78 5.42 -11.61
C ALA A 282 -5.11 6.52 -10.77
N VAL A 283 -4.88 7.66 -11.41
CA VAL A 283 -4.60 8.93 -10.78
C VAL A 283 -5.81 9.85 -10.92
N LEU A 284 -6.21 10.45 -9.82
CA LEU A 284 -7.31 11.40 -9.73
C LEU A 284 -6.76 12.77 -9.34
N CYS A 285 -7.37 13.85 -9.80
CA CYS A 285 -6.97 15.19 -9.42
C CYS A 285 -8.15 16.11 -9.18
N ARG A 286 -7.94 17.12 -8.33
CA ARG A 286 -8.89 18.19 -8.09
C ARG A 286 -9.04 19.10 -9.30
N GLN A 287 -10.15 19.85 -9.34
CA GLN A 287 -10.50 20.75 -10.44
C GLN A 287 -9.38 21.76 -10.76
N HIS A 288 -8.77 22.39 -9.77
CA HIS A 288 -7.72 23.39 -9.99
C HIS A 288 -6.46 22.83 -10.67
N VAL A 289 -6.16 21.54 -10.49
CA VAL A 289 -5.04 20.87 -11.16
C VAL A 289 -5.38 20.67 -12.65
N PHE A 290 -6.60 20.24 -12.94
CA PHE A 290 -7.10 20.12 -14.31
C PHE A 290 -7.17 21.48 -15.01
N ASP A 291 -7.74 22.48 -14.34
CA ASP A 291 -7.89 23.84 -14.91
C ASP A 291 -6.57 24.45 -15.33
N ALA A 292 -5.49 24.22 -14.59
CA ALA A 292 -4.17 24.74 -14.96
C ALA A 292 -3.71 24.21 -16.32
N ILE A 293 -3.94 22.93 -16.62
CA ILE A 293 -3.60 22.32 -17.90
C ILE A 293 -4.59 22.76 -18.98
N GLU A 294 -5.90 22.82 -18.68
CA GLU A 294 -6.94 23.24 -19.62
C GLU A 294 -6.76 24.68 -20.08
N GLN A 295 -6.33 25.59 -19.19
CA GLN A 295 -6.07 27.00 -19.49
C GLN A 295 -4.68 27.24 -20.11
N GLY A 296 -3.76 26.28 -19.95
CA GLY A 296 -2.41 26.30 -20.48
C GLY A 296 -2.27 25.60 -21.83
N SER A 297 -1.42 24.56 -21.87
CA SER A 297 -1.13 23.78 -23.09
C SER A 297 -2.32 23.00 -23.64
N ARG A 298 -3.28 22.67 -22.78
CA ARG A 298 -4.42 21.78 -23.08
C ARG A 298 -4.02 20.35 -23.41
N GLU A 299 -2.83 19.94 -22.95
CA GLU A 299 -2.28 18.63 -23.17
C GLU A 299 -1.62 18.08 -21.89
N PHE A 300 -2.00 16.89 -21.49
CA PHE A 300 -1.28 16.10 -20.50
C PHE A 300 -0.70 14.87 -21.19
N ASP A 301 0.51 15.03 -21.74
CA ASP A 301 1.21 13.97 -22.45
C ASP A 301 1.69 12.88 -21.50
N LEU A 302 0.79 11.94 -21.20
CA LEU A 302 1.06 10.67 -20.56
C LEU A 302 0.57 9.55 -21.48
N GLY A 303 1.37 9.21 -22.49
CA GLY A 303 1.07 8.12 -23.41
C GLY A 303 1.21 6.77 -22.69
N HIS A 304 0.10 6.13 -22.38
CA HIS A 304 0.05 4.79 -21.77
C HIS A 304 -0.85 3.89 -22.61
N THR A 305 -0.31 2.78 -23.08
CA THR A 305 -1.04 1.85 -23.97
C THR A 305 -2.34 1.35 -23.34
N TRP A 306 -2.35 1.09 -22.05
CA TRP A 306 -3.50 0.55 -21.32
C TRP A 306 -4.34 1.62 -20.62
N ASP A 307 -4.15 2.90 -20.93
CA ASP A 307 -4.96 3.99 -20.40
C ASP A 307 -6.44 3.79 -20.78
N GLY A 308 -7.26 3.58 -19.76
CA GLY A 308 -8.69 3.34 -19.93
C GLY A 308 -9.06 2.10 -20.72
N ALA A 309 -8.22 1.06 -20.74
CA ALA A 309 -8.49 -0.18 -21.45
C ALA A 309 -9.87 -0.76 -21.08
N PRO A 310 -10.69 -1.19 -22.05
CA PRO A 310 -12.09 -1.56 -21.81
C PRO A 310 -12.28 -2.66 -20.79
N LEU A 311 -11.48 -3.73 -20.89
CA LEU A 311 -11.62 -4.91 -20.01
C LEU A 311 -11.30 -4.58 -18.55
N PRO A 312 -10.14 -3.97 -18.18
CA PRO A 312 -9.90 -3.57 -16.81
C PRO A 312 -10.92 -2.58 -16.26
N CYS A 313 -11.40 -1.63 -17.07
CA CYS A 313 -12.43 -0.69 -16.65
C CYS A 313 -13.78 -1.34 -16.38
N ALA A 314 -14.19 -2.31 -17.19
CA ALA A 314 -15.39 -3.11 -16.95
C ALA A 314 -15.29 -3.95 -15.67
N VAL A 315 -14.11 -4.52 -15.42
CA VAL A 315 -13.80 -5.20 -14.15
C VAL A 315 -13.91 -4.22 -12.97
N GLY A 316 -13.31 -3.03 -13.06
CA GLY A 316 -13.37 -2.00 -12.01
C GLY A 316 -14.81 -1.56 -11.71
N LEU A 317 -15.66 -1.43 -12.74
CA LEU A 317 -17.09 -1.15 -12.57
C LEU A 317 -17.80 -2.27 -11.78
N ALA A 318 -17.61 -3.52 -12.19
CA ALA A 318 -18.22 -4.66 -11.50
C ALA A 318 -17.72 -4.79 -10.05
N VAL A 319 -16.43 -4.51 -9.80
CA VAL A 319 -15.88 -4.45 -8.43
C VAL A 319 -16.59 -3.36 -7.61
N LEU A 320 -16.79 -2.16 -8.16
CA LEU A 320 -17.53 -1.08 -7.46
C LEU A 320 -18.98 -1.49 -7.19
N ASP A 321 -19.64 -2.15 -8.14
CA ASP A 321 -21.01 -2.64 -7.95
C ASP A 321 -21.08 -3.62 -6.77
N VAL A 322 -20.20 -4.61 -6.71
CA VAL A 322 -20.12 -5.58 -5.61
C VAL A 322 -19.83 -4.87 -4.27
N LEU A 323 -18.90 -3.90 -4.24
CA LEU A 323 -18.58 -3.16 -3.02
C LEU A 323 -19.81 -2.38 -2.48
N VAL A 324 -20.58 -1.78 -3.38
CA VAL A 324 -21.78 -0.98 -3.03
C VAL A 324 -22.95 -1.90 -2.67
N GLU A 325 -23.32 -2.86 -3.51
CA GLU A 325 -24.47 -3.74 -3.33
C GLU A 325 -24.40 -4.56 -2.05
N HIS A 326 -23.21 -5.08 -1.74
CA HIS A 326 -22.97 -5.84 -0.52
C HIS A 326 -22.50 -4.99 0.67
N ARG A 327 -22.49 -3.66 0.52
CA ARG A 327 -22.09 -2.70 1.57
C ARG A 327 -20.75 -3.05 2.22
N LEU A 328 -19.79 -3.49 1.42
CA LEU A 328 -18.52 -4.04 1.93
C LEU A 328 -17.63 -2.98 2.60
N VAL A 329 -17.69 -1.73 2.14
CA VAL A 329 -16.97 -0.61 2.80
C VAL A 329 -17.56 -0.35 4.19
N ASP A 330 -18.90 -0.36 4.33
CA ASP A 330 -19.56 -0.27 5.62
C ASP A 330 -19.16 -1.43 6.56
N ARG A 331 -19.15 -2.67 6.02
CA ARG A 331 -18.70 -3.84 6.78
C ARG A 331 -17.29 -3.68 7.32
N VAL A 332 -16.35 -3.21 6.49
CA VAL A 332 -14.96 -2.95 6.90
C VAL A 332 -14.91 -1.90 8.01
N ARG A 333 -15.68 -0.81 7.88
CA ARG A 333 -15.76 0.24 8.88
C ARG A 333 -16.30 -0.29 10.22
N ASP A 334 -17.41 -1.01 10.17
CA ASP A 334 -18.15 -1.43 11.37
C ASP A 334 -17.47 -2.61 12.08
N ARG A 335 -16.88 -3.55 11.32
CA ARG A 335 -16.23 -4.76 11.85
C ARG A 335 -14.75 -4.56 12.24
N GLY A 336 -14.07 -3.60 11.60
CA GLY A 336 -12.63 -3.38 11.75
C GLY A 336 -12.18 -3.14 13.21
N PRO A 337 -12.83 -2.25 13.97
CA PRO A 337 -12.47 -2.03 15.38
C PRO A 337 -12.52 -3.30 16.21
N GLY A 338 -13.61 -4.08 16.11
CA GLY A 338 -13.74 -5.35 16.83
C GLY A 338 -12.67 -6.39 16.42
N LEU A 339 -12.34 -6.48 15.14
CA LEU A 339 -11.28 -7.36 14.65
C LEU A 339 -9.91 -6.98 15.24
N ARG A 340 -9.60 -5.69 15.32
CA ARG A 340 -8.37 -5.20 15.95
C ARG A 340 -8.34 -5.54 17.45
N GLU A 341 -9.45 -5.35 18.16
CA GLU A 341 -9.57 -5.68 19.58
C GLU A 341 -9.40 -7.19 19.82
N GLU A 342 -9.99 -8.04 18.99
CA GLU A 342 -9.82 -9.50 19.04
C GLU A 342 -8.37 -9.90 18.85
N LEU A 343 -7.69 -9.30 17.87
CA LEU A 343 -6.27 -9.53 17.60
C LEU A 343 -5.40 -9.07 18.80
N GLN A 344 -5.67 -7.88 19.35
CA GLN A 344 -4.99 -7.37 20.54
C GLN A 344 -5.17 -8.31 21.74
N ALA A 345 -6.38 -8.79 21.95
CA ALA A 345 -6.68 -9.73 23.05
C ALA A 345 -5.95 -11.06 22.87
N ALA A 346 -5.92 -11.61 21.66
CA ALA A 346 -5.24 -12.87 21.35
C ALA A 346 -3.71 -12.78 21.51
N LEU A 347 -3.13 -11.61 21.30
CA LEU A 347 -1.67 -11.37 21.37
C LEU A 347 -1.20 -10.75 22.70
N LYS A 348 -2.12 -10.41 23.61
CA LYS A 348 -1.82 -9.70 24.88
C LYS A 348 -0.75 -10.39 25.73
N GLY A 349 -0.64 -11.71 25.67
CA GLY A 349 0.32 -12.49 26.47
C GLY A 349 1.72 -12.58 25.86
N SER A 350 1.92 -12.15 24.62
CA SER A 350 3.21 -12.24 23.94
C SER A 350 4.19 -11.19 24.41
N SER A 351 5.42 -11.60 24.69
CA SER A 351 6.51 -10.70 25.08
C SER A 351 7.17 -10.02 23.89
N ILE A 352 6.99 -10.55 22.68
CA ILE A 352 7.59 -10.01 21.44
C ILE A 352 6.65 -9.10 20.64
N VAL A 353 5.38 -8.94 21.05
CA VAL A 353 4.43 -8.01 20.41
C VAL A 353 4.46 -6.68 21.13
N GLY A 354 4.83 -5.61 20.42
CA GLY A 354 4.87 -4.23 20.92
C GLY A 354 3.54 -3.54 20.77
N GLU A 355 3.05 -3.47 19.53
CA GLU A 355 1.82 -2.78 19.17
C GLU A 355 0.99 -3.59 18.18
N VAL A 356 -0.33 -3.47 18.30
CA VAL A 356 -1.31 -3.87 17.27
C VAL A 356 -2.10 -2.63 16.89
N ARG A 357 -1.96 -2.17 15.66
CA ARG A 357 -2.55 -0.92 15.15
C ARG A 357 -3.30 -1.12 13.86
N GLY A 358 -3.94 -0.09 13.36
CA GLY A 358 -4.59 -0.07 12.06
C GLY A 358 -6.02 0.42 12.07
N ARG A 359 -6.63 0.47 10.86
CA ARG A 359 -7.98 0.94 10.59
C ARG A 359 -8.69 -0.01 9.63
N GLY A 360 -9.98 -0.24 9.84
CA GLY A 360 -10.75 -1.14 8.99
C GLY A 360 -10.12 -2.54 8.95
N PHE A 361 -9.87 -3.05 7.75
CA PHE A 361 -9.19 -4.32 7.49
C PHE A 361 -7.74 -4.13 7.02
N LEU A 362 -7.06 -3.13 7.54
CA LEU A 362 -5.63 -2.92 7.39
C LEU A 362 -5.04 -2.87 8.80
N LEU A 363 -4.39 -3.96 9.25
CA LEU A 363 -3.88 -4.15 10.59
C LEU A 363 -2.38 -4.44 10.55
N GLY A 364 -1.63 -3.78 11.44
CA GLY A 364 -0.20 -3.96 11.61
C GLY A 364 0.14 -4.48 13.00
N VAL A 365 1.14 -5.35 13.08
CA VAL A 365 1.67 -5.89 14.34
C VAL A 365 3.16 -5.64 14.38
N GLU A 366 3.62 -4.81 15.32
CA GLU A 366 5.03 -4.51 15.56
C GLU A 366 5.64 -5.59 16.46
N LEU A 367 6.83 -6.06 16.10
CA LEU A 367 7.61 -6.97 16.93
C LEU A 367 8.70 -6.21 17.67
N VAL A 368 8.89 -6.54 18.97
CA VAL A 368 9.83 -5.86 19.86
C VAL A 368 10.69 -6.84 20.64
N ASP A 369 11.81 -6.35 21.14
CA ASP A 369 12.69 -7.13 22.03
C ASP A 369 11.98 -7.41 23.36
N PRO A 370 11.82 -8.69 23.75
CA PRO A 370 11.12 -9.07 24.97
C PRO A 370 11.83 -8.60 26.25
N ARG A 371 13.11 -8.22 26.16
CA ARG A 371 13.92 -7.80 27.32
C ARG A 371 13.50 -6.42 27.87
N ASP A 372 13.07 -5.52 27.00
CA ASP A 372 12.64 -4.16 27.38
C ASP A 372 11.25 -3.79 26.83
N ARG A 373 10.69 -4.61 25.92
CA ARG A 373 9.41 -4.41 25.23
C ARG A 373 9.32 -3.06 24.46
N ARG A 374 10.46 -2.53 24.09
CA ARG A 374 10.57 -1.22 23.44
C ARG A 374 11.52 -1.23 22.25
N SER A 375 12.70 -1.81 22.39
CA SER A 375 13.68 -1.89 21.31
C SER A 375 13.21 -2.80 20.20
N PHE A 376 13.66 -2.59 18.98
CA PHE A 376 13.46 -3.55 17.90
C PHE A 376 14.24 -4.83 18.17
N LEU A 377 13.75 -5.93 17.62
CA LEU A 377 14.48 -7.19 17.64
C LEU A 377 15.80 -7.05 16.88
N PRO A 378 16.87 -7.76 17.27
CA PRO A 378 18.10 -7.78 16.50
C PRO A 378 17.90 -8.27 15.07
N ASP A 379 18.34 -7.53 14.06
CA ASP A 379 18.17 -7.81 12.62
C ASP A 379 18.54 -9.25 12.22
N LYS A 380 19.57 -9.82 12.88
CA LYS A 380 20.01 -11.19 12.61
C LYS A 380 18.98 -12.27 12.94
N LEU A 381 17.94 -11.95 13.71
CA LEU A 381 16.84 -12.88 14.01
C LEU A 381 15.87 -13.00 12.84
N ASP A 382 15.81 -11.95 12.01
CA ASP A 382 14.88 -11.86 10.87
C ASP A 382 13.48 -12.38 11.25
N ALA A 383 12.92 -11.79 12.31
CA ALA A 383 11.69 -12.28 12.92
C ALA A 383 10.50 -12.14 11.96
N ALA A 384 10.55 -11.18 11.04
CA ALA A 384 9.56 -11.05 9.98
C ALA A 384 9.51 -12.28 9.08
N SER A 385 10.65 -12.77 8.60
CA SER A 385 10.72 -14.04 7.83
C SER A 385 10.27 -15.24 8.66
N LEU A 386 10.66 -15.32 9.94
CA LEU A 386 10.21 -16.40 10.83
C LEU A 386 8.68 -16.42 10.98
N VAL A 387 8.04 -15.25 11.03
CA VAL A 387 6.57 -15.16 11.08
C VAL A 387 5.96 -15.61 9.77
N ASP A 388 6.47 -15.13 8.61
CA ASP A 388 5.97 -15.53 7.29
C ASP A 388 6.02 -17.05 7.11
N ASP A 389 7.17 -17.67 7.36
CA ASP A 389 7.37 -19.10 7.19
C ASP A 389 6.46 -19.91 8.15
N THR A 390 6.42 -19.50 9.43
CA THR A 390 5.60 -20.19 10.43
C THR A 390 4.10 -20.05 10.14
N ALA A 391 3.65 -18.85 9.72
CA ALA A 391 2.27 -18.62 9.33
C ALA A 391 1.89 -19.49 8.14
N PHE A 392 2.76 -19.53 7.12
CA PHE A 392 2.54 -20.33 5.94
C PHE A 392 2.46 -21.82 6.23
N ASP A 393 3.31 -22.33 7.13
CA ASP A 393 3.26 -23.73 7.61
C ASP A 393 1.97 -24.04 8.37
N LEU A 394 1.41 -23.06 9.09
CA LEU A 394 0.13 -23.15 9.77
C LEU A 394 -1.07 -22.86 8.85
N GLY A 395 -0.83 -22.73 7.56
CA GLY A 395 -1.87 -22.51 6.56
C GLY A 395 -2.46 -21.10 6.59
N LEU A 396 -1.66 -20.08 6.92
CA LEU A 396 -2.04 -18.67 6.92
C LEU A 396 -1.09 -17.86 6.02
N LEU A 397 -1.63 -17.09 5.09
CA LEU A 397 -0.85 -16.15 4.28
C LEU A 397 -0.92 -14.76 4.92
N VAL A 398 0.22 -14.23 5.31
CA VAL A 398 0.39 -12.87 5.83
C VAL A 398 1.34 -12.07 4.93
N SER A 399 1.66 -10.84 5.30
CA SER A 399 2.73 -10.06 4.65
C SER A 399 3.63 -9.47 5.73
N SER A 400 4.94 -9.54 5.55
CA SER A 400 5.90 -9.01 6.50
C SER A 400 6.62 -7.77 5.97
N SER A 401 7.05 -6.93 6.89
CA SER A 401 7.99 -5.83 6.68
C SER A 401 9.18 -6.04 7.60
N HIS A 402 10.38 -6.04 7.03
CA HIS A 402 11.61 -6.26 7.78
C HIS A 402 12.13 -4.95 8.37
N SER A 403 12.95 -5.07 9.39
CA SER A 403 13.69 -3.96 9.97
C SER A 403 14.48 -3.16 8.92
N THR A 404 14.62 -1.87 9.14
CA THR A 404 15.29 -0.95 8.23
C THR A 404 16.66 -0.56 8.75
N SER A 405 17.62 -0.41 7.83
CA SER A 405 19.00 -0.08 8.18
C SER A 405 19.19 1.30 8.79
N ASP A 406 18.20 2.19 8.64
CA ASP A 406 18.17 3.51 9.27
C ASP A 406 17.59 3.49 10.69
N GLY A 407 17.08 2.35 11.14
CA GLY A 407 16.56 2.16 12.50
C GLY A 407 15.18 2.75 12.77
N TYR A 408 14.45 3.19 11.74
CA TYR A 408 13.10 3.75 11.92
C TYR A 408 12.01 2.69 12.01
N ALA A 409 12.22 1.50 11.47
CA ALA A 409 11.26 0.40 11.53
C ALA A 409 11.94 -0.91 11.95
N GLY A 410 11.28 -1.68 12.79
CA GLY A 410 11.63 -3.05 13.14
C GLY A 410 10.93 -4.06 12.24
N ASP A 411 10.93 -5.32 12.67
CA ASP A 411 10.14 -6.37 12.04
C ASP A 411 8.66 -6.18 12.36
N GLU A 412 7.84 -6.14 11.33
CA GLU A 412 6.40 -5.90 11.45
C GLU A 412 5.61 -6.81 10.52
N ILE A 413 4.38 -7.12 10.89
CA ILE A 413 3.48 -7.99 10.11
C ILE A 413 2.23 -7.22 9.73
N LEU A 414 1.81 -7.38 8.49
CA LEU A 414 0.59 -6.81 7.93
C LEU A 414 -0.47 -7.88 7.72
N LEU A 415 -1.66 -7.62 8.24
CA LEU A 415 -2.87 -8.37 7.99
C LEU A 415 -3.87 -7.48 7.26
N ALA A 416 -4.40 -7.97 6.17
CA ALA A 416 -5.35 -7.27 5.32
C ALA A 416 -6.35 -8.24 4.69
N PRO A 417 -7.25 -8.87 5.48
CA PRO A 417 -8.19 -9.85 4.98
C PRO A 417 -9.11 -9.27 3.91
N ALA A 418 -9.71 -10.14 3.09
CA ALA A 418 -10.71 -9.72 2.13
C ALA A 418 -11.95 -9.17 2.85
N TYR A 419 -12.65 -8.20 2.24
CA TYR A 419 -13.85 -7.58 2.84
C TYR A 419 -15.01 -8.57 2.98
N THR A 420 -15.00 -9.59 2.13
CA THR A 420 -15.97 -10.69 2.11
C THR A 420 -15.71 -11.77 3.16
N SER A 421 -14.57 -11.71 3.88
CA SER A 421 -14.26 -12.68 4.94
C SER A 421 -15.40 -12.78 5.94
N THR A 422 -15.88 -13.98 6.20
CA THR A 422 -16.88 -14.23 7.23
C THR A 422 -16.29 -14.03 8.63
N ASP A 423 -17.12 -13.85 9.65
CA ASP A 423 -16.64 -13.71 11.03
C ASP A 423 -15.93 -14.98 11.52
N ALA A 424 -16.34 -16.15 11.03
CA ALA A 424 -15.66 -17.42 11.31
C ALA A 424 -14.26 -17.48 10.69
N GLU A 425 -14.08 -16.96 9.48
CA GLU A 425 -12.77 -16.88 8.83
C GLU A 425 -11.87 -15.84 9.47
N LEU A 426 -12.41 -14.69 9.89
CA LEU A 426 -11.68 -13.69 10.66
C LEU A 426 -11.23 -14.26 12.03
N ALA A 427 -12.08 -15.02 12.71
CA ALA A 427 -11.71 -15.71 13.95
C ALA A 427 -10.61 -16.75 13.73
N GLN A 428 -10.69 -17.55 12.66
CA GLN A 428 -9.62 -18.48 12.28
C GLN A 428 -8.30 -17.78 11.95
N MET A 429 -8.37 -16.61 11.28
CA MET A 429 -7.19 -15.77 11.02
C MET A 429 -6.52 -15.37 12.34
N VAL A 430 -7.28 -14.83 13.29
CA VAL A 430 -6.76 -14.41 14.61
C VAL A 430 -6.16 -15.59 15.36
N GLU A 431 -6.84 -16.75 15.39
CA GLU A 431 -6.35 -17.97 16.06
C GLU A 431 -5.03 -18.47 15.47
N ARG A 432 -4.96 -18.62 14.14
CA ARG A 432 -3.74 -19.09 13.45
C ARG A 432 -2.60 -18.09 13.60
N PHE A 433 -2.88 -16.80 13.53
CA PHE A 433 -1.86 -15.78 13.73
C PHE A 433 -1.34 -15.76 15.16
N ALA A 434 -2.20 -15.90 16.17
CA ALA A 434 -1.77 -16.03 17.57
C ALA A 434 -0.89 -17.27 17.79
N ALA A 435 -1.24 -18.40 17.17
CA ALA A 435 -0.42 -19.62 17.21
C ALA A 435 0.95 -19.41 16.54
N THR A 436 0.97 -18.69 15.42
CA THR A 436 2.20 -18.27 14.72
C THR A 436 3.10 -17.47 15.64
N ILE A 437 2.58 -16.40 16.23
CA ILE A 437 3.35 -15.52 17.15
C ILE A 437 3.87 -16.31 18.35
N ALA A 438 3.05 -17.16 18.96
CA ALA A 438 3.49 -18.01 20.08
C ALA A 438 4.62 -18.98 19.69
N SER A 439 4.64 -19.48 18.46
CA SER A 439 5.73 -20.33 17.95
C SER A 439 7.00 -19.54 17.71
N VAL A 440 6.89 -18.39 17.06
CA VAL A 440 8.03 -17.48 16.78
C VAL A 440 8.64 -16.97 18.08
N GLU A 441 7.81 -16.57 19.06
CA GLU A 441 8.27 -16.11 20.37
C GLU A 441 9.18 -17.14 21.06
N ARG A 442 8.79 -18.43 21.06
CA ARG A 442 9.65 -19.50 21.61
C ARG A 442 11.01 -19.58 20.89
N SER A 443 11.04 -19.35 19.60
CA SER A 443 12.28 -19.34 18.81
C SER A 443 13.15 -18.14 19.13
N VAL A 444 12.55 -16.94 19.17
CA VAL A 444 13.22 -15.67 19.53
C VAL A 444 13.83 -15.76 20.93
N LEU A 445 13.05 -16.19 21.93
CA LEU A 445 13.53 -16.33 23.31
C LEU A 445 14.70 -17.31 23.42
N ARG A 446 14.69 -18.40 22.65
CA ARG A 446 15.75 -19.39 22.62
C ARG A 446 17.06 -18.82 22.05
N GLU A 447 16.96 -18.05 21.00
CA GLU A 447 18.12 -17.40 20.36
C GLU A 447 18.68 -16.26 21.23
N LEU A 448 17.84 -15.45 21.85
CA LEU A 448 18.26 -14.41 22.77
C LEU A 448 18.90 -14.97 24.04
N GLY A 449 18.40 -16.12 24.55
CA GLY A 449 19.00 -16.80 25.72
C GLY A 449 20.34 -17.48 25.44
N ARG A 450 20.67 -17.79 24.20
CA ARG A 450 21.97 -18.35 23.76
C ARG A 450 23.05 -17.27 23.55
N GLN A 451 22.67 -15.99 23.48
CA GLN A 451 23.64 -14.91 23.30
C GLN A 451 24.35 -14.61 24.62
N PRO A 452 25.71 -14.59 24.66
CA PRO A 452 26.40 -14.09 25.84
C PRO A 452 25.95 -12.65 26.13
N VAL A 453 25.65 -12.35 27.35
CA VAL A 453 25.42 -10.98 27.86
C VAL A 453 26.75 -10.22 27.64
N GLY A 454 26.95 -9.67 26.47
CA GLY A 454 28.20 -9.07 26.01
C GLY A 454 27.98 -7.67 25.49
N THR A 455 28.37 -6.72 26.33
CA THR A 455 28.79 -5.34 26.04
C THR A 455 27.84 -4.50 25.19
N ALA A 456 27.14 -3.60 25.88
CA ALA A 456 26.53 -2.41 25.26
C ALA A 456 27.60 -1.72 24.37
N PRO A 457 27.23 -1.22 23.17
CA PRO A 457 28.10 -0.29 22.46
C PRO A 457 28.33 0.94 23.36
N ALA A 458 29.57 1.35 23.47
CA ALA A 458 29.95 2.56 24.19
C ALA A 458 29.26 3.79 23.56
N PRO A 459 29.00 4.83 24.34
CA PRO A 459 28.19 5.99 24.03
C PRO A 459 28.68 6.79 22.82
#